data_78f1065432c8084c8ac1c6fa386066e8
#
_entry.id   78f1065432c8084c8ac1c6fa386066e8
#
_cell.length_a   1.000
_cell.length_b   1.000
_cell.length_c   1.000
_cell.angle_alpha   90.00
_cell.angle_beta   90.00
_cell.angle_gamma   90.00
#
_symmetry.space_group_name_H-M   'P 1'
#
loop_
_entity.id
_entity.type
_entity.pdbx_description
1 polymer ?
#
loop_
_entity_poly.entity_id
_entity_poly.type
_entity_poly.pdbx_seq_one_letter_code
_entity_poly.pdbx_strand_id
1 'polypeptide(L)'
;VRRFRRSDDEVDGVDEPEQVHGNTRLEIGWTVVPALLLAVLAVFNVQSILYMDDAEDPLEITVIGQQWWWEYRYDLDDNGTVDIITATEAAIPVGRDVVFKIQSNDVIHSFWIPALAGKMDAVPGRTHERVMQASEPGLFQGQCTEYCGLSHGVMRMQVKALEPADYET
;
A
#
# COMPACT_ATOMS: atom_id res chain seq x y z
N VAL A 1 29.81 -26.52 11.45
CA VAL A 1 29.96 -26.43 12.92
C VAL A 1 30.69 -27.66 13.49
N ARG A 2 30.36 -28.91 13.11
CA ARG A 2 31.03 -30.12 13.63
C ARG A 2 32.53 -30.18 13.27
N ARG A 3 32.97 -29.69 12.11
CA ARG A 3 34.36 -29.74 11.63
C ARG A 3 35.31 -28.81 12.43
N PHE A 4 34.76 -27.79 13.07
CA PHE A 4 35.54 -26.77 13.82
C PHE A 4 35.20 -26.81 15.33
N ARG A 5 34.69 -27.95 15.80
CA ARG A 5 34.46 -28.13 17.24
C ARG A 5 35.78 -28.49 17.89
N ARG A 6 36.24 -27.66 18.82
CA ARG A 6 37.43 -27.88 19.59
C ARG A 6 37.33 -29.20 20.33
N SER A 7 38.37 -30.03 20.33
CA SER A 7 38.51 -31.18 21.19
C SER A 7 39.22 -30.79 22.49
N ASP A 8 39.01 -31.58 23.54
CA ASP A 8 39.59 -31.28 24.88
C ASP A 8 41.12 -31.41 24.89
N ASP A 9 41.70 -31.96 23.81
CA ASP A 9 43.13 -32.22 23.66
C ASP A 9 43.86 -31.10 22.86
N GLU A 10 43.13 -30.10 22.31
CA GLU A 10 43.71 -29.00 21.53
C GLU A 10 44.34 -27.94 22.42
N VAL A 11 45.58 -27.56 22.08
CA VAL A 11 46.36 -26.57 22.84
C VAL A 11 46.17 -25.20 22.19
N ASP A 12 45.81 -24.18 22.97
CA ASP A 12 45.66 -22.81 22.51
C ASP A 12 46.95 -22.27 21.83
N GLY A 13 46.77 -21.77 20.59
CA GLY A 13 47.84 -21.16 19.81
C GLY A 13 48.79 -22.13 19.09
N VAL A 14 48.58 -23.45 19.22
CA VAL A 14 49.35 -24.51 18.55
C VAL A 14 48.50 -25.27 17.54
N ASP A 15 47.29 -25.57 17.90
CA ASP A 15 46.33 -26.36 17.10
C ASP A 15 45.23 -25.42 16.52
N GLU A 16 45.64 -24.48 15.68
CA GLU A 16 44.68 -23.63 14.98
C GLU A 16 44.04 -24.39 13.80
N PRO A 17 42.69 -24.32 13.66
CA PRO A 17 42.03 -24.97 12.52
C PRO A 17 42.45 -24.30 11.21
N GLU A 18 42.49 -25.09 10.12
CA GLU A 18 42.77 -24.60 8.76
C GLU A 18 41.90 -23.37 8.44
N GLN A 19 42.53 -22.25 8.12
CA GLN A 19 41.88 -21.00 7.80
C GLN A 19 41.31 -21.04 6.37
N VAL A 20 39.99 -21.00 6.26
CA VAL A 20 39.30 -20.96 4.96
C VAL A 20 38.98 -19.51 4.59
N HIS A 21 39.72 -18.95 3.63
CA HIS A 21 39.63 -17.55 3.22
C HIS A 21 38.51 -17.22 2.24
N GLY A 22 37.67 -18.19 1.90
CA GLY A 22 36.52 -18.02 1.01
C GLY A 22 36.34 -19.16 0.03
N ASN A 23 35.24 -19.13 -0.70
CA ASN A 23 34.95 -20.04 -1.79
C ASN A 23 34.20 -19.27 -2.90
N THR A 24 34.96 -18.82 -3.89
CA THR A 24 34.45 -18.00 -4.99
C THR A 24 33.24 -18.60 -5.71
N ARG A 25 33.14 -19.91 -5.83
CA ARG A 25 31.99 -20.55 -6.47
C ARG A 25 30.73 -20.42 -5.62
N LEU A 26 30.85 -20.58 -4.31
CA LEU A 26 29.72 -20.38 -3.39
C LEU A 26 29.33 -18.89 -3.33
N GLU A 27 30.34 -17.99 -3.32
CA GLU A 27 30.13 -16.53 -3.30
C GLU A 27 29.38 -16.06 -4.53
N ILE A 28 29.76 -16.50 -5.72
CA ILE A 28 29.05 -16.24 -6.96
C ILE A 28 27.63 -16.84 -6.89
N GLY A 29 27.49 -18.09 -6.41
CA GLY A 29 26.22 -18.78 -6.32
C GLY A 29 25.19 -18.01 -5.45
N TRP A 30 25.56 -17.65 -4.23
CA TRP A 30 24.64 -16.93 -3.33
C TRP A 30 24.43 -15.46 -3.70
N THR A 31 25.25 -14.89 -4.60
CA THR A 31 25.01 -13.55 -5.16
C THR A 31 24.13 -13.61 -6.39
N VAL A 32 24.44 -14.49 -7.34
CA VAL A 32 23.73 -14.58 -8.63
C VAL A 32 22.32 -15.13 -8.48
N VAL A 33 22.14 -16.19 -7.68
CA VAL A 33 20.80 -16.80 -7.53
C VAL A 33 19.76 -15.82 -6.95
N PRO A 34 20.02 -15.13 -5.82
CA PRO A 34 19.08 -14.11 -5.34
C PRO A 34 18.92 -12.94 -6.32
N ALA A 35 19.99 -12.51 -6.99
CA ALA A 35 19.89 -11.41 -7.96
C ALA A 35 18.97 -11.77 -9.14
N LEU A 36 19.07 -12.97 -9.69
CA LEU A 36 18.16 -13.44 -10.75
C LEU A 36 16.71 -13.54 -10.27
N LEU A 37 16.49 -14.05 -9.06
CA LEU A 37 15.15 -14.13 -8.47
C LEU A 37 14.54 -12.72 -8.31
N LEU A 38 15.30 -11.77 -7.79
CA LEU A 38 14.85 -10.38 -7.66
C LEU A 38 14.60 -9.72 -9.03
N ALA A 39 15.42 -10.01 -10.04
CA ALA A 39 15.19 -9.51 -11.39
C ALA A 39 13.86 -10.03 -11.99
N VAL A 40 13.54 -11.30 -11.79
CA VAL A 40 12.24 -11.86 -12.20
C VAL A 40 11.08 -11.18 -11.47
N LEU A 41 11.18 -11.05 -10.14
CA LEU A 41 10.14 -10.37 -9.34
C LEU A 41 9.97 -8.91 -9.76
N ALA A 42 11.08 -8.21 -10.09
CA ALA A 42 11.04 -6.82 -10.52
C ALA A 42 10.23 -6.64 -11.82
N VAL A 43 10.32 -7.58 -12.77
CA VAL A 43 9.52 -7.53 -14.00
C VAL A 43 8.01 -7.56 -13.68
N PHE A 44 7.57 -8.50 -12.84
CA PHE A 44 6.16 -8.59 -12.43
C PHE A 44 5.71 -7.34 -11.64
N ASN A 45 6.57 -6.82 -10.76
CA ASN A 45 6.25 -5.60 -10.00
C ASN A 45 6.05 -4.39 -10.92
N VAL A 46 6.97 -4.17 -11.88
CA VAL A 46 6.86 -3.06 -12.83
C VAL A 46 5.61 -3.20 -13.69
N GLN A 47 5.30 -4.40 -14.19
CA GLN A 47 4.08 -4.63 -14.95
C GLN A 47 2.82 -4.33 -14.12
N SER A 48 2.78 -4.75 -12.85
CA SER A 48 1.64 -4.48 -11.96
C SER A 48 1.47 -2.99 -11.68
N ILE A 49 2.58 -2.25 -11.48
CA ILE A 49 2.52 -0.80 -11.27
C ILE A 49 1.97 -0.09 -12.49
N LEU A 50 2.48 -0.41 -13.70
CA LEU A 50 2.01 0.18 -14.94
C LEU A 50 0.54 -0.13 -15.23
N TYR A 51 0.07 -1.33 -14.87
CA TYR A 51 -1.33 -1.71 -15.02
C TYR A 51 -2.26 -0.93 -14.07
N MET A 52 -1.82 -0.65 -12.84
CA MET A 52 -2.63 0.10 -11.87
C MET A 52 -2.76 1.59 -12.19
N ASP A 53 -1.89 2.16 -13.02
CA ASP A 53 -1.96 3.56 -13.43
C ASP A 53 -2.86 3.77 -14.68
N ASP A 54 -3.37 2.70 -15.30
CA ASP A 54 -4.10 2.73 -16.57
C ASP A 54 -5.61 2.48 -16.34
N ALA A 55 -6.23 3.36 -15.56
CA ALA A 55 -7.67 3.30 -15.31
C ALA A 55 -8.46 3.88 -16.50
N GLU A 56 -9.34 3.07 -17.11
CA GLU A 56 -10.24 3.50 -18.18
C GLU A 56 -11.55 4.07 -17.59
N ASP A 57 -11.89 5.32 -17.90
CA ASP A 57 -13.12 6.01 -17.45
C ASP A 57 -13.42 5.84 -15.94
N PRO A 58 -12.47 6.22 -15.06
CA PRO A 58 -12.62 6.02 -13.64
C PRO A 58 -13.68 6.94 -13.03
N LEU A 59 -14.35 6.49 -11.97
CA LEU A 59 -15.08 7.37 -11.08
C LEU A 59 -14.07 8.17 -10.23
N GLU A 60 -14.18 9.49 -10.19
CA GLU A 60 -13.32 10.32 -9.36
C GLU A 60 -13.98 10.68 -8.03
N ILE A 61 -13.28 10.48 -6.92
CA ILE A 61 -13.73 10.86 -5.58
C ILE A 61 -12.62 11.64 -4.88
N THR A 62 -12.88 12.87 -4.50
CA THR A 62 -11.94 13.63 -3.68
C THR A 62 -12.11 13.23 -2.21
N VAL A 63 -11.00 12.85 -1.58
CA VAL A 63 -10.91 12.44 -0.17
C VAL A 63 -10.11 13.47 0.61
N ILE A 64 -10.69 14.04 1.64
CA ILE A 64 -10.04 15.08 2.44
C ILE A 64 -9.94 14.62 3.89
N GLY A 65 -8.68 14.44 4.36
CA GLY A 65 -8.40 14.19 5.77
C GLY A 65 -8.59 15.45 6.60
N GLN A 66 -9.31 15.32 7.71
CA GLN A 66 -9.51 16.38 8.70
C GLN A 66 -9.38 15.76 10.10
N GLN A 67 -9.00 16.52 11.08
CA GLN A 67 -8.89 16.05 12.47
C GLN A 67 -10.29 15.95 13.11
N TRP A 68 -10.90 14.74 13.28
CA TRP A 68 -10.35 13.38 13.02
C TRP A 68 -11.38 12.54 12.29
N TRP A 69 -11.67 12.91 11.05
CA TRP A 69 -12.63 12.24 10.18
C TRP A 69 -12.23 12.41 8.70
N TRP A 70 -12.96 11.74 7.78
CA TRP A 70 -12.71 11.82 6.35
C TRP A 70 -13.94 12.39 5.65
N GLU A 71 -13.74 13.38 4.80
CA GLU A 71 -14.73 13.95 3.90
C GLU A 71 -14.54 13.37 2.51
N TYR A 72 -15.65 12.98 1.86
CA TYR A 72 -15.64 12.51 0.49
C TYR A 72 -16.51 13.42 -0.35
N ARG A 73 -15.99 13.86 -1.51
CA ARG A 73 -16.66 14.72 -2.46
C ARG A 73 -16.76 14.01 -3.78
N TYR A 74 -17.96 13.99 -4.33
CA TYR A 74 -18.29 13.42 -5.62
C TYR A 74 -18.67 14.53 -6.58
N ASP A 75 -18.10 14.49 -7.81
CA ASP A 75 -18.51 15.26 -8.98
C ASP A 75 -19.01 14.22 -10.00
N LEU A 76 -20.32 14.04 -10.07
CA LEU A 76 -20.93 12.92 -10.76
C LEU A 76 -20.98 13.11 -12.27
N ASP A 77 -20.96 14.36 -12.75
CA ASP A 77 -21.01 14.73 -14.16
C ASP A 77 -19.74 15.38 -14.67
N ASP A 78 -18.68 15.35 -13.87
CA ASP A 78 -17.33 15.87 -14.17
C ASP A 78 -17.34 17.35 -14.64
N ASN A 79 -18.25 18.14 -14.08
CA ASN A 79 -18.37 19.57 -14.40
C ASN A 79 -17.55 20.50 -13.52
N GLY A 80 -16.81 19.95 -12.55
CA GLY A 80 -16.01 20.65 -11.55
C GLY A 80 -16.82 21.16 -10.35
N THR A 81 -18.09 20.77 -10.24
CA THR A 81 -18.97 21.11 -9.12
C THR A 81 -19.22 19.87 -8.26
N VAL A 82 -19.08 20.01 -6.96
CA VAL A 82 -19.35 18.90 -6.02
C VAL A 82 -20.85 18.70 -5.88
N ASP A 83 -21.36 17.52 -6.26
CA ASP A 83 -22.76 17.15 -6.17
C ASP A 83 -23.11 16.57 -4.80
N ILE A 84 -22.24 15.68 -4.29
CA ILE A 84 -22.46 14.96 -3.05
C ILE A 84 -21.25 15.07 -2.13
N ILE A 85 -21.52 15.31 -0.85
CA ILE A 85 -20.49 15.24 0.20
C ILE A 85 -20.93 14.22 1.24
N THR A 86 -20.04 13.29 1.58
CA THR A 86 -20.25 12.33 2.67
C THR A 86 -19.13 12.40 3.70
N ALA A 87 -19.37 11.83 4.88
CA ALA A 87 -18.43 11.82 5.97
C ALA A 87 -18.13 10.37 6.42
N THR A 88 -16.84 10.04 6.50
CA THR A 88 -16.33 8.78 7.03
C THR A 88 -16.68 7.54 6.20
N GLU A 89 -17.74 7.57 5.40
CA GLU A 89 -18.15 6.51 4.48
C GLU A 89 -18.19 7.03 3.05
N ALA A 90 -17.59 6.27 2.12
CA ALA A 90 -17.74 6.43 0.68
C ALA A 90 -18.53 5.27 0.08
N ALA A 91 -19.31 5.53 -0.96
CA ALA A 91 -19.94 4.51 -1.80
C ALA A 91 -19.24 4.44 -3.15
N ILE A 92 -19.00 3.23 -3.66
CA ILE A 92 -18.41 2.98 -4.98
C ILE A 92 -19.15 1.86 -5.70
N PRO A 93 -19.19 1.85 -7.04
CA PRO A 93 -19.72 0.72 -7.79
C PRO A 93 -18.72 -0.43 -7.83
N VAL A 94 -19.20 -1.68 -7.80
CA VAL A 94 -18.38 -2.88 -8.03
C VAL A 94 -17.92 -2.93 -9.49
N GLY A 95 -16.68 -3.38 -9.70
CA GLY A 95 -16.12 -3.63 -11.03
C GLY A 95 -15.67 -2.39 -11.81
N ARG A 96 -15.87 -1.18 -11.29
CA ARG A 96 -15.39 0.06 -11.87
C ARG A 96 -14.16 0.58 -11.14
N ASP A 97 -13.20 1.10 -11.89
CA ASP A 97 -12.06 1.80 -11.31
C ASP A 97 -12.49 3.10 -10.67
N VAL A 98 -11.98 3.37 -9.47
CA VAL A 98 -12.22 4.61 -8.73
C VAL A 98 -10.88 5.27 -8.42
N VAL A 99 -10.70 6.49 -8.88
CA VAL A 99 -9.54 7.32 -8.53
C VAL A 99 -9.90 8.14 -7.29
N PHE A 100 -9.26 7.82 -6.18
CA PHE A 100 -9.33 8.64 -4.98
C PHE A 100 -8.28 9.75 -5.03
N LYS A 101 -8.71 11.01 -5.14
CA LYS A 101 -7.87 12.21 -5.05
C LYS A 101 -7.72 12.61 -3.59
N ILE A 102 -6.60 12.24 -2.98
CA ILE A 102 -6.38 12.28 -1.54
C ILE A 102 -5.65 13.57 -1.14
N GLN A 103 -6.26 14.31 -0.24
CA GLN A 103 -5.82 15.62 0.26
C GLN A 103 -5.96 15.71 1.78
N SER A 104 -5.40 16.77 2.37
CA SER A 104 -5.62 17.13 3.78
C SER A 104 -5.87 18.63 3.95
N ASN A 105 -6.78 18.98 4.85
CA ASN A 105 -7.08 20.36 5.22
C ASN A 105 -6.28 20.88 6.41
N ASP A 106 -5.59 20.03 7.16
CA ASP A 106 -4.92 20.40 8.42
C ASP A 106 -3.53 19.80 8.57
N VAL A 107 -3.39 18.58 9.08
CA VAL A 107 -2.13 17.87 9.29
C VAL A 107 -2.00 16.72 8.31
N ILE A 108 -0.85 16.04 8.28
CA ILE A 108 -0.70 14.82 7.48
C ILE A 108 -1.56 13.72 8.09
N HIS A 109 -2.31 13.02 7.23
CA HIS A 109 -3.02 11.78 7.50
C HIS A 109 -2.55 10.72 6.51
N SER A 110 -3.01 9.47 6.63
CA SER A 110 -2.79 8.46 5.60
C SER A 110 -4.06 7.65 5.38
N PHE A 111 -4.55 7.68 4.16
CA PHE A 111 -5.76 6.96 3.73
C PHE A 111 -5.41 5.51 3.43
N TRP A 112 -6.08 4.55 4.08
CA TRP A 112 -5.80 3.14 3.89
C TRP A 112 -7.02 2.26 4.12
N ILE A 113 -7.38 1.54 3.07
CA ILE A 113 -8.39 0.48 3.10
C ILE A 113 -7.69 -0.80 2.66
N PRO A 114 -7.20 -1.62 3.61
CA PRO A 114 -6.30 -2.74 3.35
C PRO A 114 -6.77 -3.73 2.30
N ALA A 115 -8.09 -3.95 2.22
CA ALA A 115 -8.68 -4.91 1.30
C ALA A 115 -8.82 -4.39 -0.15
N LEU A 116 -8.66 -3.08 -0.37
CA LEU A 116 -8.79 -2.47 -1.70
C LEU A 116 -7.44 -2.07 -2.29
N ALA A 117 -6.59 -1.41 -1.50
CA ALA A 117 -5.27 -0.98 -1.97
C ALA A 117 -4.30 -0.69 -0.83
N GLY A 118 -3.02 -0.43 -1.20
CA GLY A 118 -2.02 0.11 -0.30
C GLY A 118 -2.36 1.52 0.18
N LYS A 119 -1.75 1.95 1.28
CA LYS A 119 -1.95 3.28 1.86
C LYS A 119 -1.38 4.40 0.98
N MET A 120 -1.98 5.60 1.12
CA MET A 120 -1.53 6.83 0.49
C MET A 120 -1.67 8.00 1.46
N ASP A 121 -0.60 8.77 1.63
CA ASP A 121 -0.60 9.90 2.54
C ASP A 121 -1.43 11.07 2.01
N ALA A 122 -2.22 11.65 2.90
CA ALA A 122 -2.97 12.88 2.69
C ALA A 122 -2.13 14.05 3.24
N VAL A 123 -1.49 14.80 2.35
CA VAL A 123 -0.53 15.85 2.71
C VAL A 123 -1.14 17.22 2.42
N PRO A 124 -1.12 18.19 3.38
CA PRO A 124 -1.61 19.54 3.13
C PRO A 124 -0.92 20.18 1.92
N GLY A 125 -1.74 20.80 1.04
CA GLY A 125 -1.25 21.48 -0.15
C GLY A 125 -0.81 20.55 -1.29
N ARG A 126 -1.06 19.24 -1.20
CA ARG A 126 -0.81 18.26 -2.27
C ARG A 126 -2.03 17.40 -2.50
N THR A 127 -2.22 16.98 -3.75
CA THR A 127 -3.18 15.95 -4.14
C THR A 127 -2.39 14.72 -4.57
N HIS A 128 -2.66 13.59 -3.91
CA HIS A 128 -2.16 12.29 -4.33
C HIS A 128 -3.32 11.48 -4.90
N GLU A 129 -3.02 10.60 -5.83
CA GLU A 129 -4.02 9.76 -6.47
C GLU A 129 -3.79 8.29 -6.16
N ARG A 130 -4.88 7.56 -5.96
CA ARG A 130 -4.85 6.11 -5.76
C ARG A 130 -6.05 5.48 -6.46
N VAL A 131 -5.75 4.61 -7.43
CA VAL A 131 -6.77 3.78 -8.07
C VAL A 131 -7.13 2.62 -7.15
N MET A 132 -8.43 2.39 -6.98
CA MET A 132 -8.99 1.25 -6.25
C MET A 132 -10.18 0.68 -7.01
N GLN A 133 -10.35 -0.62 -6.95
CA GLN A 133 -11.51 -1.31 -7.50
C GLN A 133 -11.99 -2.37 -6.51
N ALA A 134 -13.29 -2.45 -6.27
CA ALA A 134 -13.89 -3.54 -5.52
C ALA A 134 -14.39 -4.61 -6.50
N SER A 135 -13.96 -5.86 -6.33
CA SER A 135 -14.37 -6.99 -7.17
C SER A 135 -15.69 -7.62 -6.74
N GLU A 136 -16.18 -7.31 -5.55
CA GLU A 136 -17.42 -7.82 -4.97
C GLU A 136 -18.08 -6.76 -4.08
N PRO A 137 -19.42 -6.81 -3.91
CA PRO A 137 -20.11 -5.90 -3.02
C PRO A 137 -19.75 -6.18 -1.56
N GLY A 138 -19.70 -5.13 -0.75
CA GLY A 138 -19.35 -5.27 0.66
C GLY A 138 -18.99 -3.97 1.34
N LEU A 139 -18.65 -4.08 2.61
CA LEU A 139 -18.20 -2.97 3.43
C LEU A 139 -16.70 -3.15 3.78
N PHE A 140 -15.87 -2.30 3.22
CA PHE A 140 -14.42 -2.34 3.36
C PHE A 140 -13.97 -1.32 4.39
N GLN A 141 -13.44 -1.82 5.51
CA GLN A 141 -12.99 -1.00 6.63
C GLN A 141 -11.58 -0.47 6.40
N GLY A 142 -11.35 0.76 6.81
CA GLY A 142 -10.06 1.42 6.78
C GLY A 142 -9.77 2.24 8.03
N GLN A 143 -8.56 2.76 8.10
CA GLN A 143 -8.13 3.63 9.19
C GLN A 143 -7.03 4.59 8.76
N CYS A 144 -6.93 5.72 9.45
CA CYS A 144 -5.79 6.62 9.33
C CYS A 144 -4.51 5.92 9.81
N THR A 145 -3.47 5.95 8.98
CA THR A 145 -2.19 5.25 9.27
C THR A 145 -0.98 6.18 9.33
N GLU A 146 -1.22 7.51 9.45
CA GLU A 146 -0.19 8.48 9.80
C GLU A 146 -0.63 9.28 11.02
N TYR A 147 0.27 9.47 11.99
CA TYR A 147 -0.08 10.14 13.24
C TYR A 147 -0.57 11.56 12.99
N CYS A 148 -1.84 11.82 13.30
CA CYS A 148 -2.53 13.07 13.03
C CYS A 148 -3.06 13.77 14.30
N GLY A 149 -2.66 13.36 15.49
CA GLY A 149 -3.04 13.99 16.76
C GLY A 149 -3.82 13.08 17.71
N LEU A 150 -4.58 13.67 18.64
CA LEU A 150 -5.16 12.98 19.80
C LEU A 150 -6.09 11.82 19.46
N SER A 151 -6.93 11.96 18.44
CA SER A 151 -7.90 10.92 18.05
C SER A 151 -7.42 10.06 16.86
N HIS A 152 -6.13 10.08 16.55
CA HIS A 152 -5.55 9.27 15.47
C HIS A 152 -5.97 7.81 15.53
N GLY A 153 -5.90 7.18 16.70
CA GLY A 153 -6.20 5.76 16.88
C GLY A 153 -7.66 5.35 16.62
N VAL A 154 -8.58 6.33 16.60
CA VAL A 154 -10.01 6.11 16.34
C VAL A 154 -10.52 6.75 15.05
N MET A 155 -9.64 7.39 14.29
CA MET A 155 -9.96 7.98 12.99
C MET A 155 -10.14 6.88 11.93
N ARG A 156 -11.37 6.43 11.78
CA ARG A 156 -11.77 5.34 10.89
C ARG A 156 -12.34 5.89 9.59
N MET A 157 -12.38 5.02 8.58
CA MET A 157 -13.06 5.22 7.31
C MET A 157 -13.65 3.91 6.82
N GLN A 158 -14.59 3.99 5.91
CA GLN A 158 -15.10 2.81 5.22
C GLN A 158 -15.52 3.13 3.79
N VAL A 159 -15.42 2.13 2.93
CA VAL A 159 -15.93 2.16 1.57
C VAL A 159 -16.98 1.06 1.42
N LYS A 160 -18.18 1.46 1.00
CA LYS A 160 -19.26 0.55 0.67
C LYS A 160 -19.29 0.33 -0.83
N ALA A 161 -18.95 -0.87 -1.27
CA ALA A 161 -19.07 -1.26 -2.67
C ALA A 161 -20.49 -1.81 -2.91
N LEU A 162 -21.15 -1.26 -3.91
CA LEU A 162 -22.53 -1.59 -4.30
C LEU A 162 -22.54 -2.20 -5.69
N GLU A 163 -23.51 -3.11 -5.94
CA GLU A 163 -23.81 -3.50 -7.30
C GLU A 163 -24.15 -2.26 -8.14
N PRO A 164 -23.78 -2.22 -9.43
CA PRO A 164 -23.99 -1.02 -10.26
C PRO A 164 -25.44 -0.50 -10.24
N ALA A 165 -26.43 -1.39 -10.25
CA ALA A 165 -27.84 -1.01 -10.21
C ALA A 165 -28.28 -0.36 -8.88
N ASP A 166 -27.62 -0.71 -7.76
CA ASP A 166 -27.90 -0.13 -6.44
C ASP A 166 -27.13 1.18 -6.22
N TYR A 167 -26.02 1.36 -6.94
CA TYR A 167 -25.23 2.58 -6.88
C TYR A 167 -25.90 3.76 -7.60
N GLU A 168 -26.65 3.51 -8.68
CA GLU A 168 -27.35 4.52 -9.47
C GLU A 168 -28.68 5.01 -8.86
N THR A 169 -29.13 4.42 -7.74
CA THR A 169 -30.40 4.75 -7.07
C THR A 169 -30.20 5.59 -5.82
#